data_2a4c6aaf3b502bf86a2891366d436102
#
_entry.id   2a4c6aaf3b502bf86a2891366d436102
#
_cell.length_a   1.000
_cell.length_b   1.000
_cell.length_c   1.000
_cell.angle_alpha   90.00
_cell.angle_beta   90.00
_cell.angle_gamma   90.00
#
_symmetry.space_group_name_H-M   'P 1'
#
loop_
_entity.id
_entity.type
_entity.pdbx_description
1 polymer ?
#
loop_
_entity_poly.entity_id
_entity_poly.type
_entity_poly.pdbx_seq_one_letter_code
_entity_poly.pdbx_strand_id
1 'polypeptide(L)'
;MQGLAFQQRKGSAFYNLFQQLDESDNLSGIVDVGIPRWLRRALRLKNGALDRVRWNAKDQLDPVRFNLMSRRAVRGLECFEGDFNALLQIGSNLDLNSFHQPRAIPAFSFHDNNVYAYVRSLPKGLLPAERIQRAIDFEKRVYDGLSGIFTMSRTLARSFVEDFGLSEDKVHYAGFGSPFAAKSLEGKDYDQQRILFVASHSFERKGGVVLLEAFRQVKKQFPRARLVMVGKEWNIDENGVEVHGFLNKGDPDDLEKYRELFKNASLFVMPSYTEAFGEVFIEAMSHGVPCIGANSGVMPEIVRDNHAGTVVGAGNHTELAETILSYLSNPTALREMGEAGQRAVENEYNWQNVTGRINGVIERYI
;
A
#
# COMPACT_ATOMS: atom_id res chain seq x y z
N MET A 1 -7.01 12.42 -9.03
CA MET A 1 -5.85 12.25 -8.14
C MET A 1 -6.09 12.90 -6.78
N GLN A 2 -5.85 12.21 -5.69
CA GLN A 2 -5.95 12.82 -4.36
C GLN A 2 -4.69 13.64 -4.10
N GLY A 3 -4.76 14.96 -4.30
CA GLY A 3 -3.74 15.88 -3.84
C GLY A 3 -2.34 15.55 -4.36
N LEU A 4 -2.07 15.79 -5.61
CA LEU A 4 -0.77 15.64 -6.24
C LEU A 4 0.36 16.28 -5.45
N ALA A 5 0.12 17.41 -4.77
CA ALA A 5 1.09 18.01 -3.86
C ALA A 5 1.55 17.07 -2.74
N PHE A 6 0.72 16.07 -2.34
CA PHE A 6 1.14 15.05 -1.39
C PHE A 6 1.83 13.88 -2.09
N GLN A 7 1.37 13.46 -3.25
CA GLN A 7 1.90 12.32 -4.00
C GLN A 7 3.19 12.65 -4.76
N GLN A 8 3.39 13.91 -5.13
CA GLN A 8 4.66 14.41 -5.69
C GLN A 8 5.76 14.61 -4.65
N ARG A 9 5.44 14.52 -3.36
CA ARG A 9 6.48 14.62 -2.33
C ARG A 9 7.40 13.41 -2.42
N LYS A 10 8.69 13.66 -2.52
CA LYS A 10 9.74 12.63 -2.42
C LYS A 10 9.46 11.72 -1.21
N GLY A 11 9.39 10.41 -1.45
CA GLY A 11 9.01 9.42 -0.44
C GLY A 11 7.51 9.11 -0.33
N SER A 12 6.64 9.68 -1.17
CA SER A 12 5.25 9.23 -1.28
C SER A 12 5.13 7.99 -2.18
N ALA A 13 4.13 7.14 -1.93
CA ALA A 13 3.91 5.89 -2.66
C ALA A 13 3.86 6.04 -4.20
N PHE A 14 3.31 7.15 -4.70
CA PHE A 14 3.17 7.40 -6.14
C PHE A 14 4.23 8.33 -6.74
N TYR A 15 5.14 8.86 -5.93
CA TYR A 15 6.19 9.75 -6.43
C TYR A 15 7.03 9.06 -7.51
N ASN A 16 7.48 7.84 -7.24
CA ASN A 16 8.32 7.08 -8.15
C ASN A 16 7.57 6.66 -9.42
N LEU A 17 6.25 6.42 -9.36
CA LEU A 17 5.42 6.18 -10.55
C LEU A 17 5.47 7.38 -11.51
N PHE A 18 5.21 8.58 -10.98
CA PHE A 18 5.21 9.80 -11.80
C PHE A 18 6.60 10.13 -12.33
N GLN A 19 7.63 9.95 -11.49
CA GLN A 19 9.02 10.14 -11.92
C GLN A 19 9.38 9.20 -13.08
N GLN A 20 9.05 7.92 -12.98
CA GLN A 20 9.36 6.94 -14.03
C GLN A 20 8.56 7.18 -15.32
N LEU A 21 7.31 7.65 -15.22
CA LEU A 21 6.53 8.04 -16.41
C LEU A 21 7.10 9.29 -17.07
N ASP A 22 7.58 10.26 -16.30
CA ASP A 22 8.22 11.49 -16.77
C ASP A 22 9.57 11.18 -17.46
N GLU A 23 10.42 10.39 -16.83
CA GLU A 23 11.72 9.94 -17.38
C GLU A 23 11.58 9.14 -18.69
N SER A 24 10.43 8.53 -18.94
CA SER A 24 10.14 7.77 -20.17
C SER A 24 9.37 8.58 -21.23
N ASP A 25 9.26 9.90 -21.08
CA ASP A 25 8.49 10.81 -21.96
C ASP A 25 7.00 10.42 -22.14
N ASN A 26 6.43 9.67 -21.17
CA ASN A 26 5.03 9.22 -21.18
C ASN A 26 4.11 10.07 -20.29
N LEU A 27 4.57 11.21 -19.79
CA LEU A 27 3.84 12.10 -18.92
C LEU A 27 3.78 13.53 -19.46
N SER A 28 2.70 13.89 -20.17
CA SER A 28 2.49 15.27 -20.65
C SER A 28 2.27 16.27 -19.51
N GLY A 29 1.78 15.83 -18.37
CA GLY A 29 1.61 16.67 -17.21
C GLY A 29 0.69 16.08 -16.15
N ILE A 30 0.51 16.83 -15.07
CA ILE A 30 -0.21 16.38 -13.89
C ILE A 30 -1.23 17.44 -13.46
N VAL A 31 -2.50 17.05 -13.32
CA VAL A 31 -3.57 17.89 -12.80
C VAL A 31 -3.82 17.61 -11.33
N ASP A 32 -3.54 18.59 -10.45
CA ASP A 32 -3.84 18.48 -9.01
C ASP A 32 -5.33 18.73 -8.75
N VAL A 33 -5.97 17.71 -8.19
CA VAL A 33 -7.40 17.73 -7.84
C VAL A 33 -7.66 17.86 -6.34
N GLY A 34 -6.62 18.17 -5.59
CA GLY A 34 -6.70 18.30 -4.12
C GLY A 34 -7.74 19.33 -3.68
N ILE A 35 -8.55 18.98 -2.68
CA ILE A 35 -9.51 19.90 -2.07
C ILE A 35 -8.77 20.86 -1.11
N PRO A 36 -9.11 22.17 -1.11
CA PRO A 36 -8.55 23.12 -0.16
C PRO A 36 -8.67 22.67 1.30
N ARG A 37 -7.69 23.00 2.13
CA ARG A 37 -7.64 22.56 3.54
C ARG A 37 -8.91 22.92 4.33
N TRP A 38 -9.46 24.13 4.12
CA TRP A 38 -10.66 24.57 4.80
C TRP A 38 -11.89 23.73 4.43
N LEU A 39 -12.04 23.42 3.14
CA LEU A 39 -13.15 22.62 2.63
C LEU A 39 -13.03 21.16 3.07
N ARG A 40 -11.81 20.60 3.09
CA ARG A 40 -11.56 19.28 3.67
C ARG A 40 -11.96 19.23 5.15
N ARG A 41 -11.65 20.29 5.92
CA ARG A 41 -12.09 20.40 7.33
C ARG A 41 -13.61 20.44 7.44
N ALA A 42 -14.29 21.22 6.60
CA ALA A 42 -15.76 21.31 6.59
C ALA A 42 -16.41 19.95 6.26
N LEU A 43 -15.93 19.22 5.24
CA LEU A 43 -16.40 17.89 4.88
C LEU A 43 -16.17 16.89 6.02
N ARG A 44 -15.02 16.93 6.67
CA ARG A 44 -14.74 16.08 7.83
C ARG A 44 -15.67 16.38 8.99
N LEU A 45 -15.96 17.64 9.31
CA LEU A 45 -16.92 18.03 10.34
C LEU A 45 -18.32 17.54 10.01
N LYS A 46 -18.79 17.67 8.76
CA LYS A 46 -20.07 17.12 8.29
C LYS A 46 -20.18 15.60 8.54
N ASN A 47 -19.10 14.87 8.34
CA ASN A 47 -19.04 13.42 8.54
C ASN A 47 -18.74 13.01 9.98
N GLY A 48 -18.68 13.95 10.92
CA GLY A 48 -18.27 13.74 12.31
C GLY A 48 -18.93 12.53 12.98
N ALA A 49 -18.18 11.83 13.79
CA ALA A 49 -18.62 10.76 14.66
C ALA A 49 -17.74 10.74 15.92
N LEU A 50 -18.25 10.23 17.03
CA LEU A 50 -17.50 10.07 18.28
C LEU A 50 -16.37 9.05 18.10
N ASP A 51 -16.65 7.98 17.37
CA ASP A 51 -15.65 6.97 17.03
C ASP A 51 -14.81 7.40 15.81
N ARG A 52 -13.48 7.41 15.97
CA ARG A 52 -12.53 7.87 14.97
C ARG A 52 -12.50 6.96 13.72
N VAL A 53 -12.69 5.66 13.88
CA VAL A 53 -12.70 4.70 12.76
C VAL A 53 -13.93 4.97 11.90
N ARG A 54 -15.09 5.11 12.55
CA ARG A 54 -16.36 5.45 11.89
C ARG A 54 -16.30 6.81 11.19
N TRP A 55 -15.67 7.80 11.83
CA TRP A 55 -15.48 9.12 11.23
C TRP A 55 -14.66 9.03 9.93
N ASN A 56 -13.51 8.37 10.00
CA ASN A 56 -12.65 8.21 8.83
C ASN A 56 -13.37 7.43 7.72
N ALA A 57 -14.09 6.36 8.05
CA ALA A 57 -14.83 5.57 7.09
C ALA A 57 -15.96 6.39 6.39
N LYS A 58 -16.66 7.23 7.14
CA LYS A 58 -17.66 8.15 6.58
C LYS A 58 -17.02 9.18 5.63
N ASP A 59 -15.85 9.72 5.98
CA ASP A 59 -15.13 10.70 5.15
C ASP A 59 -14.60 10.09 3.86
N GLN A 60 -14.09 8.85 3.93
CA GLN A 60 -13.59 8.12 2.77
C GLN A 60 -14.69 7.76 1.76
N LEU A 61 -15.90 7.45 2.23
CA LEU A 61 -17.04 7.11 1.40
C LEU A 61 -18.07 8.25 1.31
N ASP A 62 -17.62 9.51 1.18
CA ASP A 62 -18.50 10.67 1.05
C ASP A 62 -18.76 11.05 -0.42
N PRO A 63 -19.99 10.84 -0.96
CA PRO A 63 -20.32 11.19 -2.33
C PRO A 63 -20.16 12.69 -2.65
N VAL A 64 -20.33 13.57 -1.65
CA VAL A 64 -20.15 15.02 -1.84
C VAL A 64 -18.67 15.32 -2.12
N ARG A 65 -17.78 14.63 -1.40
CA ARG A 65 -16.34 14.74 -1.65
C ARG A 65 -15.98 14.26 -3.05
N PHE A 66 -16.50 13.12 -3.48
CA PHE A 66 -16.24 12.56 -4.81
C PHE A 66 -16.70 13.50 -5.93
N ASN A 67 -17.93 14.00 -5.85
CA ASN A 67 -18.46 14.94 -6.84
C ASN A 67 -17.66 16.24 -6.90
N LEU A 68 -17.23 16.76 -5.74
CA LEU A 68 -16.43 17.98 -5.70
C LEU A 68 -15.05 17.78 -6.33
N MET A 69 -14.41 16.65 -6.03
CA MET A 69 -13.11 16.31 -6.63
C MET A 69 -13.24 16.12 -8.14
N SER A 70 -14.28 15.44 -8.61
CA SER A 70 -14.56 15.24 -10.04
C SER A 70 -14.70 16.56 -10.78
N ARG A 71 -15.51 17.50 -10.26
CA ARG A 71 -15.67 18.85 -10.86
C ARG A 71 -14.36 19.63 -10.91
N ARG A 72 -13.52 19.52 -9.88
CA ARG A 72 -12.21 20.18 -9.88
C ARG A 72 -11.26 19.55 -10.89
N ALA A 73 -11.27 18.22 -10.99
CA ALA A 73 -10.46 17.49 -11.95
C ALA A 73 -10.85 17.87 -13.40
N VAL A 74 -12.13 17.89 -13.72
CA VAL A 74 -12.63 18.29 -15.04
C VAL A 74 -12.17 19.70 -15.37
N ARG A 75 -12.37 20.69 -14.48
CA ARG A 75 -11.89 22.06 -14.68
C ARG A 75 -10.37 22.14 -14.88
N GLY A 76 -9.61 21.37 -14.10
CA GLY A 76 -8.16 21.32 -14.24
C GLY A 76 -7.72 20.76 -15.59
N LEU A 77 -8.43 19.76 -16.11
CA LEU A 77 -8.20 19.18 -17.43
C LEU A 77 -8.61 20.15 -18.56
N GLU A 78 -9.71 20.91 -18.39
CA GLU A 78 -10.12 21.95 -19.36
C GLU A 78 -9.13 23.11 -19.46
N CYS A 79 -8.41 23.39 -18.38
CA CYS A 79 -7.36 24.44 -18.32
C CYS A 79 -5.96 23.90 -18.62
N PHE A 80 -5.81 22.63 -18.94
CA PHE A 80 -4.50 22.04 -19.23
C PHE A 80 -4.08 22.40 -20.67
N GLU A 81 -2.92 23.05 -20.81
CA GLU A 81 -2.44 23.59 -22.10
C GLU A 81 -1.57 22.56 -22.88
N GLY A 82 -1.28 21.40 -22.33
CA GLY A 82 -0.48 20.38 -23.01
C GLY A 82 -1.33 19.41 -23.84
N ASP A 83 -0.73 18.84 -24.87
CA ASP A 83 -1.33 17.75 -25.64
C ASP A 83 -1.20 16.42 -24.89
N PHE A 84 -2.27 15.64 -24.92
CA PHE A 84 -2.28 14.29 -24.38
C PHE A 84 -3.31 13.43 -25.12
N ASN A 85 -3.04 12.14 -25.23
CA ASN A 85 -3.87 11.17 -25.94
C ASN A 85 -4.47 10.09 -25.02
N ALA A 86 -4.12 10.10 -23.72
CA ALA A 86 -4.71 9.23 -22.71
C ALA A 86 -4.76 9.91 -21.33
N LEU A 87 -5.64 9.44 -20.46
CA LEU A 87 -5.76 9.88 -19.06
C LEU A 87 -5.47 8.70 -18.11
N LEU A 88 -4.63 8.94 -17.11
CA LEU A 88 -4.42 8.01 -15.99
C LEU A 88 -4.81 8.68 -14.69
N GLN A 89 -5.89 8.24 -14.05
CA GLN A 89 -6.27 8.67 -12.70
C GLN A 89 -5.76 7.72 -11.61
N ILE A 90 -5.41 8.26 -10.46
CA ILE A 90 -5.06 7.46 -9.29
C ILE A 90 -6.30 7.29 -8.40
N GLY A 91 -6.76 6.04 -8.29
CA GLY A 91 -7.96 5.68 -7.52
C GLY A 91 -9.28 6.02 -8.20
N SER A 92 -10.38 5.74 -7.50
CA SER A 92 -11.77 5.86 -7.97
C SER A 92 -12.53 7.08 -7.43
N ASN A 93 -11.84 7.98 -6.72
CA ASN A 93 -12.51 9.13 -6.09
C ASN A 93 -12.92 10.25 -7.06
N LEU A 94 -12.73 10.02 -8.37
CA LEU A 94 -12.97 10.96 -9.45
C LEU A 94 -13.80 10.30 -10.54
N ASP A 95 -14.85 10.95 -10.96
CA ASP A 95 -15.62 10.62 -12.16
C ASP A 95 -15.26 11.64 -13.26
N LEU A 96 -14.50 11.20 -14.26
CA LEU A 96 -14.03 12.00 -15.39
C LEU A 96 -14.79 11.67 -16.69
N ASN A 97 -15.84 10.84 -16.63
CA ASN A 97 -16.58 10.38 -17.81
C ASN A 97 -17.12 11.55 -18.64
N SER A 98 -17.60 12.62 -17.99
CA SER A 98 -18.08 13.83 -18.68
C SER A 98 -17.00 14.60 -19.46
N PHE A 99 -15.72 14.37 -19.15
CA PHE A 99 -14.61 15.01 -19.83
C PHE A 99 -14.08 14.14 -20.98
N HIS A 100 -13.72 12.90 -20.70
CA HIS A 100 -12.99 12.07 -21.66
C HIS A 100 -13.89 11.40 -22.70
N GLN A 101 -15.11 10.95 -22.33
CA GLN A 101 -16.00 10.24 -23.25
C GLN A 101 -16.41 11.10 -24.47
N PRO A 102 -16.89 12.36 -24.31
CA PRO A 102 -17.24 13.18 -25.48
C PRO A 102 -16.06 13.52 -26.39
N ARG A 103 -14.83 13.38 -25.90
CA ARG A 103 -13.57 13.65 -26.62
C ARG A 103 -12.93 12.38 -27.18
N ALA A 104 -13.52 11.23 -26.93
CA ALA A 104 -12.98 9.91 -27.29
C ALA A 104 -11.54 9.69 -26.78
N ILE A 105 -11.19 10.27 -25.62
CA ILE A 105 -9.88 10.10 -24.99
C ILE A 105 -9.93 8.83 -24.14
N PRO A 106 -9.07 7.82 -24.39
CA PRO A 106 -8.98 6.65 -23.52
C PRO A 106 -8.57 7.03 -22.11
N ALA A 107 -9.29 6.52 -21.12
CA ALA A 107 -9.07 6.83 -19.72
C ALA A 107 -8.84 5.55 -18.90
N PHE A 108 -7.90 5.63 -18.02
CA PHE A 108 -7.44 4.52 -17.17
C PHE A 108 -7.39 4.94 -15.69
N SER A 109 -7.38 3.96 -14.81
CA SER A 109 -7.19 4.21 -13.38
C SER A 109 -6.18 3.23 -12.77
N PHE A 110 -5.47 3.66 -11.72
CA PHE A 110 -4.50 2.85 -10.99
C PHE A 110 -4.87 2.79 -9.50
N HIS A 111 -4.97 1.57 -8.95
CA HIS A 111 -5.59 1.32 -7.67
C HIS A 111 -4.73 0.50 -6.71
N ASP A 112 -4.71 0.93 -5.44
CA ASP A 112 -4.29 0.15 -4.28
C ASP A 112 -5.47 -0.51 -3.56
N ASN A 113 -6.70 -0.02 -3.79
CA ASN A 113 -7.91 -0.45 -3.11
C ASN A 113 -9.16 -0.16 -3.95
N ASN A 114 -10.31 -0.73 -3.57
CA ASN A 114 -11.64 -0.38 -4.04
C ASN A 114 -12.62 -0.37 -2.86
N VAL A 115 -13.87 0.06 -3.08
CA VAL A 115 -14.86 0.17 -2.00
C VAL A 115 -15.17 -1.18 -1.34
N TYR A 116 -15.22 -2.28 -2.09
CA TYR A 116 -15.48 -3.61 -1.51
C TYR A 116 -14.33 -4.06 -0.61
N ALA A 117 -13.10 -3.97 -1.08
CA ALA A 117 -11.92 -4.32 -0.29
C ALA A 117 -11.77 -3.40 0.94
N TYR A 118 -12.06 -2.10 0.78
CA TYR A 118 -12.09 -1.16 1.90
C TYR A 118 -13.15 -1.52 2.94
N VAL A 119 -14.39 -1.79 2.53
CA VAL A 119 -15.49 -2.13 3.45
C VAL A 119 -15.22 -3.45 4.18
N ARG A 120 -14.64 -4.44 3.51
CA ARG A 120 -14.21 -5.70 4.16
C ARG A 120 -13.16 -5.47 5.25
N SER A 121 -12.37 -4.41 5.14
CA SER A 121 -11.37 -4.04 6.16
C SER A 121 -11.94 -3.34 7.39
N LEU A 122 -13.21 -2.95 7.35
CA LEU A 122 -13.91 -2.26 8.44
C LEU A 122 -14.62 -3.24 9.38
N PRO A 123 -14.82 -2.87 10.65
CA PRO A 123 -15.71 -3.62 11.54
C PRO A 123 -17.11 -3.76 10.93
N LYS A 124 -17.69 -4.95 11.04
CA LYS A 124 -19.05 -5.22 10.53
C LYS A 124 -20.06 -4.25 11.14
N GLY A 125 -20.95 -3.69 10.29
CA GLY A 125 -21.98 -2.75 10.73
C GLY A 125 -21.50 -1.34 11.08
N LEU A 126 -20.23 -1.01 10.85
CA LEU A 126 -19.69 0.32 11.15
C LEU A 126 -20.38 1.43 10.36
N LEU A 127 -20.75 1.18 9.10
CA LEU A 127 -21.44 2.13 8.22
C LEU A 127 -22.83 1.63 7.80
N PRO A 128 -23.78 2.54 7.57
CA PRO A 128 -25.06 2.18 6.98
C PRO A 128 -24.91 1.58 5.58
N ALA A 129 -25.69 0.54 5.26
CA ALA A 129 -25.67 -0.13 3.96
C ALA A 129 -25.89 0.83 2.79
N GLU A 130 -26.81 1.79 2.91
CA GLU A 130 -27.07 2.80 1.89
C GLU A 130 -25.86 3.69 1.56
N ARG A 131 -24.99 3.97 2.55
CA ARG A 131 -23.76 4.74 2.30
C ARG A 131 -22.75 3.91 1.51
N ILE A 132 -22.63 2.65 1.88
CA ILE A 132 -21.77 1.71 1.18
C ILE A 132 -22.26 1.55 -0.26
N GLN A 133 -23.56 1.32 -0.45
CA GLN A 133 -24.14 1.16 -1.79
C GLN A 133 -23.91 2.39 -2.68
N ARG A 134 -24.12 3.60 -2.15
CA ARG A 134 -23.83 4.84 -2.90
C ARG A 134 -22.36 4.97 -3.35
N ALA A 135 -21.44 4.49 -2.53
CA ALA A 135 -20.02 4.49 -2.90
C ALA A 135 -19.73 3.42 -3.98
N ILE A 136 -20.34 2.24 -3.87
CA ILE A 136 -20.27 1.18 -4.89
C ILE A 136 -20.82 1.70 -6.23
N ASP A 137 -22.00 2.31 -6.22
CA ASP A 137 -22.65 2.84 -7.42
C ASP A 137 -21.80 3.95 -8.08
N PHE A 138 -21.14 4.76 -7.25
CA PHE A 138 -20.21 5.79 -7.76
C PHE A 138 -18.99 5.15 -8.43
N GLU A 139 -18.31 4.23 -7.75
CA GLU A 139 -17.13 3.56 -8.31
C GLU A 139 -17.49 2.75 -9.57
N LYS A 140 -18.62 2.02 -9.56
CA LYS A 140 -19.07 1.27 -10.72
C LYS A 140 -19.26 2.19 -11.94
N ARG A 141 -19.91 3.33 -11.78
CA ARG A 141 -20.07 4.32 -12.86
C ARG A 141 -18.73 4.83 -13.38
N VAL A 142 -17.76 5.07 -12.49
CA VAL A 142 -16.40 5.44 -12.89
C VAL A 142 -15.77 4.33 -13.73
N TYR A 143 -15.81 3.09 -13.23
CA TYR A 143 -15.20 1.95 -13.90
C TYR A 143 -15.87 1.61 -15.23
N ASP A 144 -17.18 1.71 -15.33
CA ASP A 144 -17.91 1.47 -16.59
C ASP A 144 -17.42 2.40 -17.72
N GLY A 145 -17.04 3.64 -17.39
CA GLY A 145 -16.54 4.62 -18.35
C GLY A 145 -15.06 4.49 -18.72
N LEU A 146 -14.26 3.78 -17.97
CA LEU A 146 -12.82 3.65 -18.23
C LEU A 146 -12.50 2.65 -19.34
N SER A 147 -11.40 2.87 -20.05
CA SER A 147 -10.83 1.93 -21.03
C SER A 147 -10.10 0.77 -20.35
N GLY A 148 -9.49 1.00 -19.19
CA GLY A 148 -8.81 -0.04 -18.43
C GLY A 148 -8.55 0.36 -16.97
N ILE A 149 -8.32 -0.64 -16.13
CA ILE A 149 -8.08 -0.49 -14.70
C ILE A 149 -6.80 -1.22 -14.34
N PHE A 150 -5.85 -0.50 -13.78
CA PHE A 150 -4.60 -1.07 -13.27
C PHE A 150 -4.69 -1.31 -11.77
N THR A 151 -4.18 -2.44 -11.32
CA THR A 151 -4.17 -2.81 -9.90
C THR A 151 -2.74 -3.07 -9.41
N MET A 152 -2.50 -2.73 -8.15
CA MET A 152 -1.21 -3.01 -7.50
C MET A 152 -1.02 -4.48 -7.12
N SER A 153 -2.12 -5.26 -7.06
CA SER A 153 -2.07 -6.68 -6.70
C SER A 153 -3.05 -7.51 -7.53
N ARG A 154 -2.75 -8.79 -7.71
CA ARG A 154 -3.65 -9.77 -8.34
C ARG A 154 -4.89 -10.02 -7.46
N THR A 155 -4.71 -9.95 -6.15
CA THR A 155 -5.80 -10.02 -5.16
C THR A 155 -6.81 -8.89 -5.38
N LEU A 156 -6.35 -7.67 -5.63
CA LEU A 156 -7.24 -6.55 -5.95
C LEU A 156 -7.86 -6.70 -7.36
N ALA A 157 -7.11 -7.19 -8.35
CA ALA A 157 -7.64 -7.46 -9.69
C ALA A 157 -8.85 -8.41 -9.63
N ARG A 158 -8.74 -9.50 -8.85
CA ARG A 158 -9.88 -10.42 -8.63
C ARG A 158 -11.09 -9.72 -8.02
N SER A 159 -10.90 -8.82 -7.07
CA SER A 159 -12.02 -8.05 -6.49
C SER A 159 -12.72 -7.16 -7.55
N PHE A 160 -12.01 -6.59 -8.51
CA PHE A 160 -12.63 -5.85 -9.60
C PHE A 160 -13.48 -6.75 -10.52
N VAL A 161 -13.02 -7.94 -10.81
CA VAL A 161 -13.76 -8.92 -11.62
C VAL A 161 -14.95 -9.50 -10.85
N GLU A 162 -14.70 -10.03 -9.66
CA GLU A 162 -15.71 -10.79 -8.88
C GLU A 162 -16.75 -9.88 -8.22
N ASP A 163 -16.35 -8.74 -7.62
CA ASP A 163 -17.26 -7.89 -6.85
C ASP A 163 -17.99 -6.86 -7.72
N PHE A 164 -17.30 -6.28 -8.72
CA PHE A 164 -17.90 -5.29 -9.63
C PHE A 164 -18.44 -5.92 -10.92
N GLY A 165 -18.11 -7.17 -11.19
CA GLY A 165 -18.52 -7.86 -12.43
C GLY A 165 -17.86 -7.29 -13.68
N LEU A 166 -16.65 -6.74 -13.55
CA LEU A 166 -15.91 -6.20 -14.68
C LEU A 166 -15.27 -7.33 -15.52
N SER A 167 -15.15 -7.11 -16.84
CA SER A 167 -14.45 -8.03 -17.72
C SER A 167 -12.97 -8.13 -17.36
N GLU A 168 -12.41 -9.34 -17.41
CA GLU A 168 -10.98 -9.57 -17.21
C GLU A 168 -10.11 -8.77 -18.18
N ASP A 169 -10.57 -8.57 -19.42
CA ASP A 169 -9.87 -7.77 -20.43
C ASP A 169 -9.72 -6.29 -20.05
N LYS A 170 -10.52 -5.80 -19.11
CA LYS A 170 -10.50 -4.44 -18.61
C LYS A 170 -9.63 -4.25 -17.37
N VAL A 171 -9.30 -5.35 -16.68
CA VAL A 171 -8.58 -5.30 -15.38
C VAL A 171 -7.18 -5.85 -15.55
N HIS A 172 -6.19 -4.98 -15.37
CA HIS A 172 -4.79 -5.29 -15.63
C HIS A 172 -3.98 -5.22 -14.33
N TYR A 173 -3.27 -6.28 -14.03
CA TYR A 173 -2.27 -6.26 -12.98
C TYR A 173 -1.06 -5.45 -13.43
N ALA A 174 -0.80 -4.33 -12.81
CA ALA A 174 0.39 -3.52 -13.04
C ALA A 174 1.48 -3.76 -11.98
N GLY A 175 1.10 -4.11 -10.76
CA GLY A 175 2.02 -4.21 -9.63
C GLY A 175 2.30 -2.85 -9.01
N PHE A 176 3.33 -2.80 -8.16
CA PHE A 176 3.81 -1.59 -7.51
C PHE A 176 5.32 -1.69 -7.30
N GLY A 177 6.06 -0.64 -7.64
CA GLY A 177 7.51 -0.64 -7.53
C GLY A 177 8.00 -0.34 -6.11
N SER A 178 9.06 -1.01 -5.71
CA SER A 178 9.75 -0.71 -4.46
C SER A 178 10.28 0.74 -4.45
N PRO A 179 10.19 1.45 -3.32
CA PRO A 179 10.86 2.75 -3.17
C PRO A 179 12.37 2.60 -3.04
N PHE A 180 12.86 1.39 -2.83
CA PHE A 180 14.28 1.07 -2.71
C PHE A 180 14.68 0.06 -3.78
N ALA A 181 15.80 0.32 -4.44
CA ALA A 181 16.45 -0.69 -5.26
C ALA A 181 16.93 -1.85 -4.36
N ALA A 182 16.96 -3.05 -4.93
CA ALA A 182 17.56 -4.21 -4.28
C ALA A 182 18.99 -3.90 -3.83
N LYS A 183 19.37 -4.33 -2.64
CA LYS A 183 20.64 -4.02 -2.01
C LYS A 183 21.57 -5.24 -2.03
N SER A 184 22.88 -5.04 -2.10
CA SER A 184 23.82 -6.14 -1.90
C SER A 184 23.55 -6.81 -0.54
N LEU A 185 23.51 -8.13 -0.52
CA LEU A 185 23.39 -8.94 0.70
C LEU A 185 24.74 -9.34 1.28
N GLU A 186 25.83 -8.84 0.70
CA GLU A 186 27.17 -9.07 1.23
C GLU A 186 27.29 -8.56 2.67
N GLY A 187 27.75 -9.42 3.55
CA GLY A 187 27.90 -9.12 4.98
C GLY A 187 26.57 -9.08 5.76
N LYS A 188 25.43 -9.41 5.15
CA LYS A 188 24.15 -9.48 5.90
C LYS A 188 24.17 -10.66 6.87
N ASP A 189 23.98 -10.36 8.14
CA ASP A 189 23.96 -11.33 9.22
C ASP A 189 22.51 -11.65 9.64
N TYR A 190 22.10 -12.88 9.38
CA TYR A 190 20.75 -13.37 9.74
C TYR A 190 20.67 -13.94 11.16
N ASP A 191 21.81 -14.11 11.88
CA ASP A 191 21.84 -14.65 13.26
C ASP A 191 21.76 -13.57 14.35
N GLN A 192 21.56 -12.29 13.97
CA GLN A 192 21.43 -11.19 14.93
C GLN A 192 20.17 -11.25 15.81
N GLN A 193 19.19 -12.09 15.44
CA GLN A 193 17.91 -12.22 16.16
C GLN A 193 17.18 -10.87 16.31
N ARG A 194 17.31 -9.98 15.32
CA ARG A 194 16.63 -8.68 15.27
C ARG A 194 15.37 -8.80 14.44
N ILE A 195 14.24 -8.60 15.09
CA ILE A 195 12.91 -8.60 14.47
C ILE A 195 12.52 -7.13 14.26
N LEU A 196 12.15 -6.77 13.04
CA LEU A 196 11.70 -5.43 12.68
C LEU A 196 10.19 -5.41 12.47
N PHE A 197 9.53 -4.41 13.06
CA PHE A 197 8.13 -4.06 12.84
C PHE A 197 8.03 -2.58 12.46
N VAL A 198 7.28 -2.27 11.41
CA VAL A 198 7.10 -0.89 10.95
C VAL A 198 5.61 -0.56 10.79
N ALA A 199 5.13 0.43 11.54
CA ALA A 199 3.74 0.87 11.47
C ALA A 199 3.60 2.36 11.81
N SER A 200 3.45 3.21 10.82
CA SER A 200 3.28 4.65 11.03
C SER A 200 1.99 5.00 11.79
N HIS A 201 0.95 4.20 11.63
CA HIS A 201 -0.38 4.41 12.22
C HIS A 201 -1.04 3.07 12.57
N SER A 202 -2.04 3.10 13.47
CA SER A 202 -2.90 1.93 13.75
C SER A 202 -2.12 0.71 14.22
N PHE A 203 -1.40 0.84 15.33
CA PHE A 203 -0.61 -0.20 15.97
C PHE A 203 -1.37 -1.52 16.10
N GLU A 204 -2.60 -1.47 16.62
CA GLU A 204 -3.47 -2.61 16.83
C GLU A 204 -3.82 -3.28 15.49
N ARG A 205 -4.24 -2.50 14.49
CA ARG A 205 -4.62 -3.01 13.16
C ARG A 205 -3.44 -3.65 12.43
N LYS A 206 -2.22 -3.12 12.64
CA LYS A 206 -0.99 -3.66 12.07
C LYS A 206 -0.47 -4.90 12.84
N GLY A 207 -1.17 -5.34 13.87
CA GLY A 207 -0.85 -6.53 14.64
C GLY A 207 0.25 -6.32 15.68
N GLY A 208 0.53 -5.07 16.09
CA GLY A 208 1.57 -4.77 17.07
C GLY A 208 1.32 -5.44 18.43
N VAL A 209 0.06 -5.51 18.88
CA VAL A 209 -0.31 -6.22 20.12
C VAL A 209 -0.02 -7.71 19.99
N VAL A 210 -0.45 -8.33 18.88
CA VAL A 210 -0.22 -9.75 18.58
C VAL A 210 1.28 -10.08 18.55
N LEU A 211 2.07 -9.18 17.95
CA LEU A 211 3.52 -9.33 17.89
C LEU A 211 4.18 -9.22 19.27
N LEU A 212 3.77 -8.29 20.12
CA LEU A 212 4.29 -8.19 21.48
C LEU A 212 4.01 -9.47 22.30
N GLU A 213 2.80 -10.01 22.20
CA GLU A 213 2.43 -11.26 22.86
C GLU A 213 3.28 -12.44 22.36
N ALA A 214 3.48 -12.54 21.05
CA ALA A 214 4.38 -13.54 20.44
C ALA A 214 5.83 -13.33 20.88
N PHE A 215 6.32 -12.09 20.88
CA PHE A 215 7.71 -11.78 21.24
C PHE A 215 8.05 -12.13 22.69
N ARG A 216 7.11 -12.00 23.62
CA ARG A 216 7.30 -12.47 25.01
C ARG A 216 7.62 -13.97 25.09
N GLN A 217 7.02 -14.77 24.19
CA GLN A 217 7.32 -16.21 24.10
C GLN A 217 8.69 -16.43 23.44
N VAL A 218 8.98 -15.72 22.36
CA VAL A 218 10.29 -15.77 21.68
C VAL A 218 11.41 -15.42 22.64
N LYS A 219 11.24 -14.39 23.46
CA LYS A 219 12.25 -13.90 24.40
C LYS A 219 12.65 -14.92 25.46
N LYS A 220 11.77 -15.88 25.80
CA LYS A 220 12.08 -16.97 26.73
C LYS A 220 13.10 -17.98 26.16
N GLN A 221 13.04 -18.23 24.84
CA GLN A 221 13.94 -19.17 24.16
C GLN A 221 15.16 -18.48 23.54
N PHE A 222 14.99 -17.25 23.10
CA PHE A 222 16.05 -16.39 22.53
C PHE A 222 16.28 -15.14 23.41
N PRO A 223 17.00 -15.24 24.54
CA PRO A 223 17.19 -14.09 25.44
C PRO A 223 17.88 -12.88 24.81
N ARG A 224 18.66 -13.09 23.75
CA ARG A 224 19.33 -12.02 22.99
C ARG A 224 18.42 -11.36 21.95
N ALA A 225 17.28 -11.94 21.59
CA ALA A 225 16.38 -11.39 20.58
C ALA A 225 16.00 -9.94 20.90
N ARG A 226 15.88 -9.14 19.85
CA ARG A 226 15.44 -7.75 19.91
C ARG A 226 14.24 -7.56 18.98
N LEU A 227 13.24 -6.85 19.45
CA LEU A 227 12.11 -6.37 18.64
C LEU A 227 12.26 -4.86 18.44
N VAL A 228 12.55 -4.46 17.23
CA VAL A 228 12.70 -3.07 16.83
C VAL A 228 11.40 -2.59 16.19
N MET A 229 10.79 -1.58 16.76
CA MET A 229 9.48 -1.05 16.35
C MET A 229 9.62 0.39 15.85
N VAL A 230 9.17 0.65 14.62
CA VAL A 230 9.29 1.96 13.95
C VAL A 230 7.92 2.51 13.63
N GLY A 231 7.70 3.79 13.92
CA GLY A 231 6.46 4.49 13.57
C GLY A 231 6.09 5.55 14.59
N LYS A 232 4.95 5.43 15.25
CA LYS A 232 4.58 6.35 16.31
C LYS A 232 5.38 6.02 17.59
N GLU A 233 5.65 7.01 18.41
CA GLU A 233 6.16 6.78 19.78
C GLU A 233 5.07 6.01 20.56
N TRP A 234 5.31 4.71 20.75
CA TRP A 234 4.49 3.88 21.62
C TRP A 234 5.18 3.77 22.98
N ASN A 235 4.42 3.98 24.04
CA ASN A 235 4.93 3.82 25.40
C ASN A 235 4.97 2.31 25.77
N ILE A 236 6.01 1.62 25.29
CA ILE A 236 6.25 0.21 25.51
C ILE A 236 7.55 0.06 26.28
N ASP A 237 7.45 -0.40 27.52
CA ASP A 237 8.60 -0.72 28.36
C ASP A 237 8.66 -2.24 28.58
N GLU A 238 9.28 -2.92 27.63
CA GLU A 238 9.45 -4.38 27.68
C GLU A 238 10.90 -4.77 27.36
N ASN A 239 11.41 -5.78 28.05
CA ASN A 239 12.77 -6.24 27.86
C ASN A 239 13.02 -6.73 26.43
N GLY A 240 13.95 -6.07 25.74
CA GLY A 240 14.36 -6.40 24.37
C GLY A 240 13.50 -5.74 23.30
N VAL A 241 12.57 -4.84 23.67
CA VAL A 241 11.82 -4.00 22.73
C VAL A 241 12.48 -2.63 22.61
N GLU A 242 12.76 -2.21 21.40
CA GLU A 242 13.32 -0.90 21.04
C GLU A 242 12.29 -0.14 20.23
N VAL A 243 11.82 1.01 20.70
CA VAL A 243 10.83 1.83 19.99
C VAL A 243 11.53 3.04 19.37
N HIS A 244 11.45 3.15 18.04
CA HIS A 244 11.84 4.32 17.30
C HIS A 244 10.59 5.11 16.92
N GLY A 245 10.63 6.42 17.06
CA GLY A 245 9.56 7.32 16.63
C GLY A 245 9.33 7.28 15.12
N PHE A 246 8.54 8.21 14.62
CA PHE A 246 8.28 8.35 13.20
C PHE A 246 9.54 8.83 12.48
N LEU A 247 10.00 8.05 11.51
CA LEU A 247 11.08 8.42 10.60
C LEU A 247 10.49 8.98 9.30
N ASN A 248 10.86 10.21 8.98
CA ASN A 248 10.40 10.90 7.78
C ASN A 248 11.27 10.51 6.57
N LYS A 249 10.78 9.66 5.69
CA LYS A 249 11.50 9.22 4.48
C LYS A 249 11.87 10.38 3.51
N GLY A 250 11.30 11.56 3.69
CA GLY A 250 11.69 12.76 2.94
C GLY A 250 12.90 13.50 3.52
N ASP A 251 13.32 13.15 4.74
CA ASP A 251 14.51 13.65 5.39
C ASP A 251 15.67 12.66 5.17
N PRO A 252 16.85 13.10 4.69
CA PRO A 252 17.96 12.21 4.39
C PRO A 252 18.48 11.41 5.60
N ASP A 253 18.55 12.03 6.78
CA ASP A 253 19.09 11.40 7.99
C ASP A 253 18.10 10.34 8.52
N ASP A 254 16.81 10.65 8.52
CA ASP A 254 15.77 9.69 8.89
C ASP A 254 15.67 8.54 7.90
N LEU A 255 15.84 8.83 6.60
CA LEU A 255 15.84 7.81 5.55
C LEU A 255 17.02 6.86 5.71
N GLU A 256 18.22 7.36 6.02
CA GLU A 256 19.37 6.51 6.25
C GLU A 256 19.21 5.64 7.50
N LYS A 257 18.71 6.20 8.63
CA LYS A 257 18.35 5.43 9.81
C LYS A 257 17.32 4.33 9.48
N TYR A 258 16.31 4.68 8.67
CA TYR A 258 15.28 3.74 8.25
C TYR A 258 15.86 2.56 7.47
N ARG A 259 16.78 2.82 6.52
CA ARG A 259 17.50 1.80 5.75
C ARG A 259 18.38 0.90 6.62
N GLU A 260 19.11 1.51 7.57
CA GLU A 260 19.96 0.75 8.50
C GLU A 260 19.15 -0.20 9.37
N LEU A 261 17.91 0.14 9.74
CA LEU A 261 17.04 -0.77 10.49
C LEU A 261 16.69 -2.03 9.68
N PHE A 262 16.40 -1.91 8.38
CA PHE A 262 16.19 -3.08 7.51
C PHE A 262 17.49 -3.86 7.26
N LYS A 263 18.60 -3.18 7.03
CA LYS A 263 19.89 -3.82 6.82
C LYS A 263 20.27 -4.72 8.00
N ASN A 264 20.01 -4.26 9.22
CA ASN A 264 20.33 -4.97 10.45
C ASN A 264 19.22 -5.93 10.93
N ALA A 265 18.10 -6.03 10.25
CA ALA A 265 17.02 -6.94 10.61
C ALA A 265 17.30 -8.36 10.08
N SER A 266 17.12 -9.38 10.94
CA SER A 266 17.10 -10.78 10.53
C SER A 266 15.73 -11.20 10.01
N LEU A 267 14.65 -10.54 10.48
CA LEU A 267 13.26 -10.87 10.16
C LEU A 267 12.39 -9.63 10.22
N PHE A 268 11.50 -9.47 9.24
CA PHE A 268 10.45 -8.47 9.27
C PHE A 268 9.11 -9.13 9.63
N VAL A 269 8.40 -8.59 10.62
CA VAL A 269 7.13 -9.17 11.10
C VAL A 269 6.07 -8.09 11.19
N MET A 270 5.01 -8.21 10.39
CA MET A 270 3.85 -7.33 10.47
C MET A 270 2.55 -8.13 10.26
N PRO A 271 2.00 -8.75 11.32
CA PRO A 271 0.84 -9.63 11.24
C PRO A 271 -0.46 -8.82 11.22
N SER A 272 -0.60 -7.93 10.23
CA SER A 272 -1.72 -7.01 10.08
C SER A 272 -3.05 -7.76 9.92
N TYR A 273 -4.11 -7.26 10.52
CA TYR A 273 -5.46 -7.78 10.29
C TYR A 273 -5.93 -7.53 8.84
N THR A 274 -5.41 -6.50 8.19
CA THR A 274 -5.69 -6.18 6.78
C THR A 274 -4.63 -5.26 6.20
N GLU A 275 -4.27 -5.49 4.94
CA GLU A 275 -3.41 -4.64 4.11
C GLU A 275 -4.04 -4.44 2.74
N ALA A 276 -4.04 -3.21 2.26
CA ALA A 276 -4.42 -2.90 0.88
C ALA A 276 -3.31 -3.33 -0.08
N PHE A 277 -2.06 -2.93 0.21
CA PHE A 277 -0.89 -3.35 -0.57
C PHE A 277 0.27 -3.81 0.31
N GLY A 278 0.61 -3.10 1.40
CA GLY A 278 1.69 -3.52 2.30
C GLY A 278 3.09 -3.20 1.75
N GLU A 279 3.31 -1.99 1.23
CA GLU A 279 4.57 -1.49 0.67
C GLU A 279 5.80 -1.84 1.53
N VAL A 280 5.65 -1.83 2.85
CA VAL A 280 6.74 -2.11 3.78
C VAL A 280 7.27 -3.55 3.71
N PHE A 281 6.49 -4.51 3.24
CA PHE A 281 7.00 -5.86 2.95
C PHE A 281 7.99 -5.84 1.79
N ILE A 282 7.67 -5.08 0.73
CA ILE A 282 8.57 -4.92 -0.42
C ILE A 282 9.82 -4.15 -0.02
N GLU A 283 9.72 -3.19 0.89
CA GLU A 283 10.88 -2.51 1.47
C GLU A 283 11.79 -3.49 2.25
N ALA A 284 11.21 -4.40 3.03
CA ALA A 284 11.97 -5.44 3.70
C ALA A 284 12.63 -6.40 2.70
N MET A 285 11.88 -6.86 1.70
CA MET A 285 12.38 -7.74 0.64
C MET A 285 13.53 -7.09 -0.16
N SER A 286 13.50 -5.78 -0.44
CA SER A 286 14.58 -5.07 -1.14
C SER A 286 15.90 -5.08 -0.36
N HIS A 287 15.86 -5.28 0.96
CA HIS A 287 17.00 -5.42 1.83
C HIS A 287 17.30 -6.90 2.18
N GLY A 288 16.70 -7.83 1.46
CA GLY A 288 16.84 -9.26 1.72
C GLY A 288 16.36 -9.69 3.11
N VAL A 289 15.36 -9.03 3.66
CA VAL A 289 14.79 -9.39 4.96
C VAL A 289 13.59 -10.29 4.73
N PRO A 290 13.62 -11.55 5.22
CA PRO A 290 12.47 -12.43 5.15
C PRO A 290 11.31 -11.90 5.97
N CYS A 291 10.08 -12.22 5.56
CA CYS A 291 8.87 -11.60 6.06
C CYS A 291 7.91 -12.60 6.73
N ILE A 292 7.25 -12.18 7.81
CA ILE A 292 6.05 -12.84 8.33
C ILE A 292 4.89 -11.85 8.27
N GLY A 293 3.85 -12.21 7.51
CA GLY A 293 2.58 -11.47 7.44
C GLY A 293 1.44 -12.24 8.10
N ALA A 294 0.20 -11.76 7.93
CA ALA A 294 -0.99 -12.54 8.25
C ALA A 294 -1.64 -13.10 6.97
N ASN A 295 -2.38 -14.20 7.09
CA ASN A 295 -3.16 -14.76 6.00
C ASN A 295 -4.41 -13.89 5.73
N SER A 296 -4.19 -12.66 5.32
CA SER A 296 -5.22 -11.63 5.09
C SER A 296 -4.78 -10.62 4.04
N GLY A 297 -5.74 -10.12 3.26
CA GLY A 297 -5.49 -9.13 2.23
C GLY A 297 -4.44 -9.58 1.22
N VAL A 298 -3.52 -8.70 0.89
CA VAL A 298 -2.46 -8.93 -0.10
C VAL A 298 -1.24 -9.68 0.44
N MET A 299 -1.12 -9.85 1.76
CA MET A 299 0.09 -10.40 2.37
C MET A 299 0.47 -11.81 1.88
N PRO A 300 -0.47 -12.75 1.65
CA PRO A 300 -0.13 -14.03 1.03
C PRO A 300 0.53 -13.89 -0.35
N GLU A 301 0.02 -12.99 -1.20
CA GLU A 301 0.56 -12.72 -2.53
C GLU A 301 1.99 -12.16 -2.47
N ILE A 302 2.23 -11.19 -1.58
CA ILE A 302 3.56 -10.55 -1.50
C ILE A 302 4.58 -11.46 -0.81
N VAL A 303 4.20 -12.12 0.29
CA VAL A 303 5.15 -12.82 1.15
C VAL A 303 5.30 -14.29 0.75
N ARG A 304 4.20 -15.05 0.77
CA ARG A 304 4.23 -16.50 0.56
C ARG A 304 4.46 -16.87 -0.90
N ASP A 305 3.73 -16.23 -1.82
CA ASP A 305 3.74 -16.61 -3.23
C ASP A 305 5.06 -16.20 -3.92
N ASN A 306 5.82 -15.27 -3.31
CA ASN A 306 7.20 -14.92 -3.70
C ASN A 306 8.28 -15.69 -2.93
N HIS A 307 7.91 -16.65 -2.09
CA HIS A 307 8.85 -17.40 -1.23
C HIS A 307 9.71 -16.51 -0.32
N ALA A 308 9.26 -15.28 -0.05
CA ALA A 308 9.97 -14.30 0.79
C ALA A 308 9.70 -14.49 2.29
N GLY A 309 8.99 -15.56 2.66
CA GLY A 309 8.61 -15.86 4.03
C GLY A 309 7.30 -16.61 4.12
N THR A 310 6.52 -16.38 5.21
CA THR A 310 5.25 -17.06 5.44
C THR A 310 4.17 -16.11 5.96
N VAL A 311 2.94 -16.63 6.03
CA VAL A 311 1.79 -15.94 6.64
C VAL A 311 1.18 -16.83 7.73
N VAL A 312 0.73 -16.20 8.81
CA VAL A 312 0.09 -16.84 9.96
C VAL A 312 -1.37 -16.43 10.09
N GLY A 313 -2.16 -17.12 10.87
CA GLY A 313 -3.54 -16.73 11.16
C GLY A 313 -3.61 -15.30 11.76
N ALA A 314 -4.47 -14.44 11.23
CA ALA A 314 -4.62 -13.08 11.75
C ALA A 314 -5.06 -13.10 13.23
N GLY A 315 -4.31 -12.42 14.09
CA GLY A 315 -4.55 -12.39 15.53
C GLY A 315 -3.99 -13.61 16.30
N ASN A 316 -3.39 -14.58 15.63
CA ASN A 316 -2.87 -15.81 16.25
C ASN A 316 -1.42 -15.60 16.75
N HIS A 317 -1.28 -15.08 17.97
CA HIS A 317 0.03 -14.82 18.56
C HIS A 317 0.83 -16.09 18.87
N THR A 318 0.19 -17.24 19.08
CA THR A 318 0.86 -18.51 19.35
C THR A 318 1.53 -19.04 18.09
N GLU A 319 0.80 -19.16 17.00
CA GLU A 319 1.34 -19.54 15.69
C GLU A 319 2.46 -18.57 15.24
N LEU A 320 2.27 -17.27 15.50
CA LEU A 320 3.28 -16.26 15.21
C LEU A 320 4.56 -16.49 16.01
N ALA A 321 4.44 -16.79 17.30
CA ALA A 321 5.60 -17.10 18.15
C ALA A 321 6.35 -18.34 17.67
N GLU A 322 5.63 -19.43 17.40
CA GLU A 322 6.19 -20.68 16.88
C GLU A 322 6.92 -20.47 15.54
N THR A 323 6.32 -19.69 14.65
CA THR A 323 6.93 -19.36 13.36
C THR A 323 8.21 -18.54 13.54
N ILE A 324 8.20 -17.51 14.40
CA ILE A 324 9.39 -16.70 14.69
C ILE A 324 10.49 -17.57 15.29
N LEU A 325 10.16 -18.44 16.25
CA LEU A 325 11.12 -19.35 16.89
C LEU A 325 11.77 -20.29 15.86
N SER A 326 10.96 -20.89 14.98
CA SER A 326 11.44 -21.75 13.89
C SER A 326 12.41 -21.00 12.97
N TYR A 327 12.08 -19.77 12.60
CA TYR A 327 12.90 -18.97 11.70
C TYR A 327 14.22 -18.52 12.35
N LEU A 328 14.18 -18.03 13.58
CA LEU A 328 15.39 -17.63 14.31
C LEU A 328 16.33 -18.80 14.62
N SER A 329 15.81 -20.03 14.63
CA SER A 329 16.62 -21.26 14.80
C SER A 329 17.30 -21.70 13.49
N ASN A 330 16.97 -21.09 12.34
CA ASN A 330 17.50 -21.51 11.04
C ASN A 330 17.93 -20.29 10.18
N PRO A 331 19.12 -19.71 10.44
CA PRO A 331 19.66 -18.59 9.67
C PRO A 331 19.81 -18.87 8.15
N THR A 332 20.01 -20.15 7.79
CA THR A 332 20.09 -20.55 6.38
C THR A 332 18.76 -20.36 5.68
N ALA A 333 17.66 -20.81 6.28
CA ALA A 333 16.34 -20.59 5.72
C ALA A 333 15.96 -19.10 5.65
N LEU A 334 16.37 -18.29 6.64
CA LEU A 334 16.19 -16.84 6.60
C LEU A 334 16.93 -16.23 5.41
N ARG A 335 18.16 -16.66 5.12
CA ARG A 335 18.91 -16.22 3.95
C ARG A 335 18.21 -16.57 2.65
N GLU A 336 17.78 -17.82 2.48
CA GLU A 336 17.10 -18.30 1.27
C GLU A 336 15.82 -17.51 0.98
N MET A 337 15.00 -17.26 2.00
CA MET A 337 13.80 -16.44 1.90
C MET A 337 14.12 -14.97 1.61
N GLY A 338 15.16 -14.42 2.23
CA GLY A 338 15.63 -13.07 1.97
C GLY A 338 16.08 -12.87 0.52
N GLU A 339 16.84 -13.80 -0.02
CA GLU A 339 17.29 -13.82 -1.43
C GLU A 339 16.09 -13.98 -2.39
N ALA A 340 15.11 -14.83 -2.06
CA ALA A 340 13.89 -14.99 -2.85
C ALA A 340 13.08 -13.69 -2.89
N GLY A 341 12.91 -13.03 -1.74
CA GLY A 341 12.27 -11.73 -1.64
C GLY A 341 12.97 -10.66 -2.49
N GLN A 342 14.29 -10.62 -2.45
CA GLN A 342 15.07 -9.69 -3.25
C GLN A 342 14.89 -9.92 -4.75
N ARG A 343 14.96 -11.18 -5.20
CA ARG A 343 14.67 -11.53 -6.61
C ARG A 343 13.27 -11.11 -7.04
N ALA A 344 12.28 -11.22 -6.15
CA ALA A 344 10.94 -10.74 -6.43
C ALA A 344 10.88 -9.21 -6.61
N VAL A 345 11.66 -8.45 -5.81
CA VAL A 345 11.76 -6.99 -5.99
C VAL A 345 12.41 -6.65 -7.33
N GLU A 346 13.50 -7.31 -7.70
CA GLU A 346 14.20 -7.08 -8.96
C GLU A 346 13.35 -7.40 -10.19
N ASN A 347 12.58 -8.50 -10.14
CA ASN A 347 11.86 -9.01 -11.30
C ASN A 347 10.41 -8.54 -11.39
N GLU A 348 9.76 -8.22 -10.27
CA GLU A 348 8.33 -7.93 -10.24
C GLU A 348 8.02 -6.55 -9.67
N TYR A 349 8.60 -6.20 -8.51
CA TYR A 349 8.27 -4.99 -7.77
C TYR A 349 9.26 -3.85 -8.07
N ASN A 350 9.51 -3.55 -9.34
CA ASN A 350 10.29 -2.40 -9.78
C ASN A 350 9.45 -1.46 -10.68
N TRP A 351 9.78 -0.19 -10.66
CA TRP A 351 8.97 0.82 -11.34
C TRP A 351 9.05 0.72 -12.87
N GLN A 352 10.15 0.25 -13.44
CA GLN A 352 10.26 0.03 -14.89
C GLN A 352 9.26 -1.02 -15.37
N ASN A 353 9.12 -2.14 -14.65
CA ASN A 353 8.15 -3.17 -14.98
C ASN A 353 6.71 -2.69 -14.79
N VAL A 354 6.45 -1.92 -13.72
CA VAL A 354 5.12 -1.35 -13.46
C VAL A 354 4.70 -0.40 -14.58
N THR A 355 5.56 0.57 -14.93
CA THR A 355 5.26 1.53 -16.00
C THR A 355 5.24 0.87 -17.38
N GLY A 356 6.10 -0.11 -17.62
CA GLY A 356 6.08 -0.91 -18.85
C GLY A 356 4.75 -1.64 -19.05
N ARG A 357 4.18 -2.26 -17.99
CA ARG A 357 2.85 -2.89 -18.05
C ARG A 357 1.74 -1.85 -18.31
N ILE A 358 1.80 -0.70 -17.63
CA ILE A 358 0.84 0.40 -17.82
C ILE A 358 0.89 0.90 -19.26
N ASN A 359 2.07 1.26 -19.76
CA ASN A 359 2.28 1.81 -21.09
C ASN A 359 1.85 0.80 -22.17
N GLY A 360 2.28 -0.46 -22.06
CA GLY A 360 1.92 -1.50 -23.03
C GLY A 360 0.41 -1.81 -23.13
N VAL A 361 -0.39 -1.46 -22.10
CA VAL A 361 -1.85 -1.49 -22.20
C VAL A 361 -2.36 -0.20 -22.85
N ILE A 362 -1.90 0.97 -22.39
CA ILE A 362 -2.36 2.27 -22.91
C ILE A 362 -2.11 2.39 -24.42
N GLU A 363 -0.95 1.96 -24.91
CA GLU A 363 -0.56 1.98 -26.34
C GLU A 363 -1.52 1.23 -27.25
N ARG A 364 -2.33 0.30 -26.75
CA ARG A 364 -3.34 -0.41 -27.56
C ARG A 364 -4.58 0.44 -27.85
N TYR A 365 -4.71 1.58 -27.19
CA TYR A 365 -5.88 2.46 -27.25
C TYR A 365 -5.58 3.82 -27.90
N ILE A 366 -4.32 4.11 -28.18
CA ILE A 366 -3.84 5.35 -28.79
C ILE A 366 -3.11 5.02 -30.12
#